data_2fc12e8f872c922151379cf96f538250
#
_entry.id   2fc12e8f872c922151379cf96f538250
#
_cell.length_a   1.000
_cell.length_b   1.000
_cell.length_c   1.000
_cell.angle_alpha   90.00
_cell.angle_beta   90.00
_cell.angle_gamma   90.00
#
_symmetry.space_group_name_H-M   'P 1'
#
loop_
_entity.id
_entity.type
_entity.pdbx_description
1 polymer ?
#
loop_
_entity_poly.entity_id
_entity_poly.type
_entity_poly.pdbx_seq_one_letter_code
_entity_poly.pdbx_strand_id
1 'polypeptide(L)'
;MIPNSFEYKKATSVEEAISLLGDDVQILGGGHSLIPTLKLRLNAPETLVDISKIESLKVIRDNENSITVGGGATHASIAADASLAEHAPMMAQAAKEIGDIQVRNVGTIGGSMAHADPAADWPAVLLACDANVVIQGKDGKRE
;
A
#
# COMPACT_ATOMS: atom_id res chain seq x y z
N MET A 1 3.41 -7.42 -23.27
CA MET A 1 4.70 -6.73 -23.10
C MET A 1 5.45 -7.34 -21.91
N ILE A 2 6.78 -7.40 -22.01
CA ILE A 2 7.65 -8.00 -20.99
C ILE A 2 8.44 -6.86 -20.33
N PRO A 3 8.49 -6.76 -18.98
CA PRO A 3 9.33 -5.79 -18.27
C PRO A 3 10.81 -5.96 -18.64
N ASN A 4 11.62 -4.94 -18.32
CA ASN A 4 13.05 -5.11 -18.26
C ASN A 4 13.42 -6.11 -17.15
N SER A 5 14.62 -6.70 -17.22
CA SER A 5 15.12 -7.56 -16.15
C SER A 5 15.34 -6.75 -14.88
N PHE A 6 15.06 -7.34 -13.74
CA PHE A 6 15.29 -6.77 -12.41
C PHE A 6 15.68 -7.87 -11.43
N GLU A 7 16.37 -7.53 -10.36
CA GLU A 7 16.56 -8.39 -9.22
C GLU A 7 15.31 -8.38 -8.34
N TYR A 8 14.85 -9.54 -7.87
CA TYR A 8 13.70 -9.65 -6.97
C TYR A 8 14.16 -10.07 -5.58
N LYS A 9 13.84 -9.24 -4.58
CA LYS A 9 14.09 -9.50 -3.17
C LYS A 9 12.79 -9.50 -2.40
N LYS A 10 12.68 -10.37 -1.42
CA LYS A 10 11.50 -10.49 -0.57
C LYS A 10 11.88 -10.13 0.85
N ALA A 11 11.30 -9.06 1.39
CA ALA A 11 11.50 -8.66 2.76
C ALA A 11 10.49 -9.34 3.70
N THR A 12 10.93 -9.71 4.88
CA THR A 12 10.14 -10.34 5.93
C THR A 12 9.83 -9.39 7.09
N SER A 13 10.53 -8.25 7.17
CA SER A 13 10.30 -7.19 8.14
C SER A 13 10.42 -5.80 7.50
N VAL A 14 9.89 -4.79 8.20
CA VAL A 14 9.98 -3.38 7.76
C VAL A 14 11.44 -2.93 7.76
N GLU A 15 12.21 -3.32 8.77
CA GLU A 15 13.64 -3.00 8.92
C GLU A 15 14.45 -3.58 7.76
N GLU A 16 14.18 -4.83 7.38
CA GLU A 16 14.79 -5.46 6.22
C GLU A 16 14.44 -4.71 4.94
N ALA A 17 13.16 -4.39 4.72
CA ALA A 17 12.72 -3.62 3.55
C ALA A 17 13.45 -2.27 3.46
N ILE A 18 13.56 -1.54 4.59
CA ILE A 18 14.24 -0.25 4.66
C ILE A 18 15.74 -0.40 4.36
N SER A 19 16.39 -1.46 4.86
CA SER A 19 17.82 -1.71 4.61
C SER A 19 18.13 -1.93 3.15
N LEU A 20 17.15 -2.44 2.38
CA LEU A 20 17.27 -2.72 0.94
C LEU A 20 17.00 -1.50 0.06
N LEU A 21 16.51 -0.37 0.61
CA LEU A 21 16.21 0.83 -0.17
C LEU A 21 17.49 1.46 -0.76
N GLY A 22 17.39 1.90 -2.00
CA GLY A 22 18.45 2.57 -2.76
C GLY A 22 17.85 3.37 -3.93
N ASP A 23 18.71 4.00 -4.73
CA ASP A 23 18.27 4.91 -5.80
C ASP A 23 17.46 4.19 -6.89
N ASP A 24 17.86 2.96 -7.27
CA ASP A 24 17.20 2.17 -8.32
C ASP A 24 16.38 0.99 -7.74
N VAL A 25 15.89 1.15 -6.51
CA VAL A 25 15.07 0.16 -5.82
C VAL A 25 13.63 0.60 -5.75
N GLN A 26 12.70 -0.27 -6.16
CA GLN A 26 11.28 -0.02 -6.07
C GLN A 26 10.60 -1.02 -5.11
N ILE A 27 9.78 -0.50 -4.21
CA ILE A 27 8.96 -1.34 -3.32
C ILE A 27 7.78 -1.92 -4.10
N LEU A 28 7.57 -3.20 -3.95
CA LEU A 28 6.42 -3.93 -4.47
C LEU A 28 5.47 -4.30 -3.32
N GLY A 29 4.33 -3.60 -3.26
CA GLY A 29 3.19 -3.96 -2.40
C GLY A 29 2.21 -4.87 -3.16
N GLY A 30 1.01 -4.37 -3.48
CA GLY A 30 0.03 -5.09 -4.29
C GLY A 30 0.35 -5.18 -5.79
N GLY A 31 1.23 -4.33 -6.30
CA GLY A 31 1.72 -4.37 -7.68
C GLY A 31 0.73 -3.91 -8.75
N HIS A 32 -0.50 -3.51 -8.40
CA HIS A 32 -1.55 -3.22 -9.40
C HIS A 32 -1.35 -1.91 -10.17
N SER A 33 -0.52 -1.00 -9.68
CA SER A 33 -0.02 0.15 -10.44
C SER A 33 1.39 -0.10 -10.97
N LEU A 34 2.29 -0.63 -10.13
CA LEU A 34 3.70 -0.82 -10.48
C LEU A 34 3.88 -1.84 -11.62
N ILE A 35 3.25 -3.02 -11.56
CA ILE A 35 3.44 -4.06 -12.59
C ILE A 35 2.99 -3.59 -13.98
N PRO A 36 1.86 -2.90 -14.17
CA PRO A 36 1.52 -2.27 -15.45
C PRO A 36 2.58 -1.30 -15.95
N THR A 37 3.13 -0.42 -15.11
CA THR A 37 4.18 0.52 -15.53
C THR A 37 5.48 -0.18 -15.94
N LEU A 38 5.85 -1.25 -15.24
CA LEU A 38 6.99 -2.10 -15.63
C LEU A 38 6.76 -2.78 -16.98
N LYS A 39 5.56 -3.35 -17.21
CA LYS A 39 5.20 -3.99 -18.48
C LYS A 39 5.20 -3.00 -19.65
N LEU A 40 4.82 -1.76 -19.41
CA LEU A 40 4.85 -0.68 -20.40
C LEU A 40 6.24 -0.05 -20.53
N ARG A 41 7.21 -0.46 -19.70
CA ARG A 41 8.58 0.10 -19.64
C ARG A 41 8.62 1.59 -19.33
N LEU A 42 7.62 2.09 -18.60
CA LEU A 42 7.57 3.45 -18.08
C LEU A 42 8.40 3.59 -16.80
N ASN A 43 8.71 2.47 -16.16
CA ASN A 43 9.62 2.35 -15.03
C ASN A 43 10.52 1.13 -15.23
N ALA A 44 11.79 1.20 -14.83
CA ALA A 44 12.78 0.14 -15.04
C ALA A 44 13.77 0.08 -13.85
N PRO A 45 13.30 -0.22 -12.62
CA PRO A 45 14.17 -0.35 -11.47
C PRO A 45 15.13 -1.54 -11.63
N GLU A 46 16.32 -1.44 -11.06
CA GLU A 46 17.25 -2.56 -11.01
C GLU A 46 16.80 -3.63 -10.02
N THR A 47 16.12 -3.23 -8.93
CA THR A 47 15.66 -4.16 -7.88
C THR A 47 14.21 -3.88 -7.49
N LEU A 48 13.42 -4.95 -7.35
CA LEU A 48 12.11 -4.95 -6.70
C LEU A 48 12.21 -5.58 -5.31
N VAL A 49 11.75 -4.85 -4.29
CA VAL A 49 11.63 -5.35 -2.92
C VAL A 49 10.17 -5.63 -2.60
N ASP A 50 9.80 -6.89 -2.55
CA ASP A 50 8.44 -7.34 -2.23
C ASP A 50 8.21 -7.32 -0.72
N ILE A 51 7.23 -6.53 -0.29
CA ILE A 51 6.82 -6.38 1.11
C ILE A 51 5.52 -7.13 1.43
N SER A 52 4.97 -7.91 0.51
CA SER A 52 3.68 -8.59 0.65
C SER A 52 3.62 -9.61 1.80
N LYS A 53 4.78 -10.02 2.35
CA LYS A 53 4.88 -10.97 3.46
C LYS A 53 5.16 -10.33 4.81
N ILE A 54 5.20 -9.01 4.88
CA ILE A 54 5.36 -8.30 6.16
C ILE A 54 3.99 -8.20 6.83
N GLU A 55 3.70 -9.12 7.75
CA GLU A 55 2.39 -9.22 8.40
C GLU A 55 2.04 -7.97 9.23
N SER A 56 3.03 -7.31 9.82
CA SER A 56 2.82 -6.07 10.59
C SER A 56 2.25 -4.92 9.75
N LEU A 57 2.48 -4.93 8.43
CA LEU A 57 1.91 -3.95 7.52
C LEU A 57 0.46 -4.22 7.10
N LYS A 58 -0.09 -5.40 7.42
CA LYS A 58 -1.46 -5.78 7.02
C LYS A 58 -2.50 -5.54 8.12
N VAL A 59 -2.05 -5.23 9.32
CA VAL A 59 -2.91 -5.14 10.49
C VAL A 59 -3.84 -3.92 10.41
N ILE A 60 -5.12 -4.13 10.70
CA ILE A 60 -6.08 -3.07 11.01
C ILE A 60 -6.32 -3.18 12.52
N ARG A 61 -6.12 -2.09 13.25
CA ARG A 61 -6.22 -2.07 14.71
C ARG A 61 -7.07 -0.91 15.20
N ASP A 62 -8.06 -1.23 15.98
CA ASP A 62 -8.85 -0.26 16.74
C ASP A 62 -8.11 0.07 18.06
N ASN A 63 -7.92 1.36 18.33
CA ASN A 63 -7.18 1.89 19.49
C ASN A 63 -8.06 2.86 20.31
N GLU A 64 -9.32 2.54 20.57
CA GLU A 64 -10.30 3.33 21.33
C GLU A 64 -10.66 4.68 20.67
N ASN A 65 -9.69 5.54 20.34
CA ASN A 65 -9.88 6.88 19.77
C ASN A 65 -9.40 7.02 18.34
N SER A 66 -8.82 5.97 17.76
CA SER A 66 -8.30 5.97 16.38
C SER A 66 -8.22 4.57 15.82
N ILE A 67 -8.27 4.44 14.50
CA ILE A 67 -8.01 3.18 13.83
C ILE A 67 -6.70 3.29 13.06
N THR A 68 -5.77 2.37 13.34
CA THR A 68 -4.53 2.23 12.58
C THR A 68 -4.72 1.22 11.46
N VAL A 69 -4.48 1.64 10.23
CA VAL A 69 -4.53 0.78 9.04
C VAL A 69 -3.12 0.61 8.50
N GLY A 70 -2.61 -0.60 8.47
CA GLY A 70 -1.28 -0.89 7.92
C GLY A 70 -1.24 -0.65 6.40
N GLY A 71 -0.12 -0.12 5.92
CA GLY A 71 0.04 0.21 4.49
C GLY A 71 -0.05 -1.01 3.54
N GLY A 72 0.12 -2.22 4.05
CA GLY A 72 -0.08 -3.49 3.34
C GLY A 72 -1.50 -4.06 3.42
N ALA A 73 -2.42 -3.39 4.14
CA ALA A 73 -3.82 -3.80 4.15
C ALA A 73 -4.42 -3.68 2.74
N THR A 74 -5.06 -4.75 2.28
CA THR A 74 -5.69 -4.78 0.95
C THR A 74 -7.02 -4.02 0.96
N HIS A 75 -7.44 -3.55 -0.20
CA HIS A 75 -8.77 -2.92 -0.31
C HIS A 75 -9.88 -3.88 0.15
N ALA A 76 -9.74 -5.19 -0.14
CA ALA A 76 -10.70 -6.19 0.32
C ALA A 76 -10.72 -6.35 1.85
N SER A 77 -9.56 -6.33 2.52
CA SER A 77 -9.50 -6.39 3.98
C SER A 77 -10.12 -5.15 4.65
N ILE A 78 -9.87 -3.97 4.09
CA ILE A 78 -10.47 -2.71 4.57
C ILE A 78 -11.99 -2.73 4.37
N ALA A 79 -12.46 -3.19 3.22
CA ALA A 79 -13.89 -3.30 2.89
C ALA A 79 -14.67 -4.25 3.81
N ALA A 80 -13.99 -5.26 4.37
CA ALA A 80 -14.56 -6.30 5.22
C ALA A 80 -14.34 -6.07 6.73
N ASP A 81 -13.58 -5.04 7.11
CA ASP A 81 -13.24 -4.80 8.50
C ASP A 81 -14.42 -4.21 9.28
N ALA A 82 -14.76 -4.83 10.41
CA ALA A 82 -15.91 -4.45 11.21
C ALA A 82 -15.71 -3.11 11.95
N SER A 83 -14.52 -2.84 12.47
CA SER A 83 -14.21 -1.58 13.15
C SER A 83 -14.26 -0.40 12.19
N LEU A 84 -13.75 -0.57 10.95
CA LEU A 84 -13.86 0.45 9.92
C LEU A 84 -15.31 0.65 9.47
N ALA A 85 -16.10 -0.43 9.36
CA ALA A 85 -17.51 -0.31 9.01
C ALA A 85 -18.31 0.45 10.08
N GLU A 86 -17.95 0.32 11.35
CA GLU A 86 -18.61 0.97 12.48
C GLU A 86 -18.14 2.43 12.69
N HIS A 87 -16.82 2.66 12.71
CA HIS A 87 -16.24 3.94 13.14
C HIS A 87 -15.72 4.82 12.00
N ALA A 88 -15.45 4.24 10.83
CA ALA A 88 -15.02 4.95 9.63
C ALA A 88 -15.69 4.38 8.36
N PRO A 89 -17.05 4.37 8.29
CA PRO A 89 -17.80 3.69 7.23
C PRO A 89 -17.44 4.18 5.82
N MET A 90 -17.00 5.42 5.69
CA MET A 90 -16.54 5.99 4.42
C MET A 90 -15.33 5.21 3.86
N MET A 91 -14.39 4.80 4.71
CA MET A 91 -13.23 3.99 4.29
C MET A 91 -13.67 2.61 3.80
N ALA A 92 -14.53 1.93 4.56
CA ALA A 92 -15.03 0.61 4.20
C ALA A 92 -15.86 0.66 2.90
N GLN A 93 -16.65 1.72 2.70
CA GLN A 93 -17.45 1.92 1.49
C GLN A 93 -16.58 2.22 0.28
N ALA A 94 -15.64 3.17 0.39
CA ALA A 94 -14.72 3.50 -0.70
C ALA A 94 -13.90 2.27 -1.14
N ALA A 95 -13.42 1.48 -0.19
CA ALA A 95 -12.69 0.26 -0.49
C ALA A 95 -13.47 -0.74 -1.33
N LYS A 96 -14.80 -0.79 -1.23
CA LYS A 96 -15.68 -1.66 -2.03
C LYS A 96 -15.79 -1.21 -3.48
N GLU A 97 -15.60 0.07 -3.75
CA GLU A 97 -15.76 0.67 -5.08
C GLU A 97 -14.44 0.67 -5.88
N ILE A 98 -13.29 0.45 -5.24
CA ILE A 98 -11.98 0.46 -5.91
C ILE A 98 -11.84 -0.73 -6.85
N GLY A 99 -11.68 -0.43 -8.14
CA GLY A 99 -11.40 -1.44 -9.17
C GLY A 99 -12.39 -2.60 -9.19
N ASP A 100 -11.90 -3.78 -9.48
CA ASP A 100 -12.66 -5.02 -9.42
C ASP A 100 -12.23 -5.90 -8.22
N ILE A 101 -12.85 -7.07 -8.09
CA ILE A 101 -12.56 -8.00 -6.99
C ILE A 101 -11.10 -8.49 -7.01
N GLN A 102 -10.48 -8.61 -8.20
CA GLN A 102 -9.08 -9.06 -8.34
C GLN A 102 -8.15 -7.96 -7.85
N VAL A 103 -8.40 -6.71 -8.24
CA VAL A 103 -7.66 -5.54 -7.77
C VAL A 103 -7.77 -5.40 -6.26
N ARG A 104 -8.98 -5.48 -5.71
CA ARG A 104 -9.21 -5.32 -4.27
C ARG A 104 -8.52 -6.37 -3.40
N ASN A 105 -8.40 -7.60 -3.87
CA ASN A 105 -7.75 -8.68 -3.10
C ASN A 105 -6.23 -8.56 -3.03
N VAL A 106 -5.62 -7.73 -3.87
CA VAL A 106 -4.15 -7.62 -3.98
C VAL A 106 -3.67 -6.19 -3.79
N GLY A 107 -4.38 -5.20 -4.35
CA GLY A 107 -4.07 -3.78 -4.20
C GLY A 107 -4.15 -3.35 -2.73
N THR A 108 -3.21 -2.49 -2.30
CA THR A 108 -3.06 -2.06 -0.91
C THR A 108 -3.24 -0.55 -0.76
N ILE A 109 -3.70 -0.11 0.42
CA ILE A 109 -3.88 1.31 0.71
C ILE A 109 -2.53 2.07 0.63
N GLY A 110 -1.48 1.53 1.22
CA GLY A 110 -0.14 2.14 1.18
C GLY A 110 0.44 2.19 -0.23
N GLY A 111 0.19 1.16 -1.06
CA GLY A 111 0.59 1.15 -2.46
C GLY A 111 -0.12 2.22 -3.28
N SER A 112 -1.42 2.43 -3.04
CA SER A 112 -2.19 3.50 -3.68
C SER A 112 -1.68 4.88 -3.29
N MET A 113 -1.42 5.10 -1.99
CA MET A 113 -0.89 6.38 -1.50
C MET A 113 0.52 6.67 -2.04
N ALA A 114 1.40 5.66 -2.04
CA ALA A 114 2.77 5.79 -2.55
C ALA A 114 2.81 6.03 -4.08
N HIS A 115 1.84 5.48 -4.82
CA HIS A 115 1.71 5.72 -6.25
C HIS A 115 1.31 7.16 -6.58
N ALA A 116 0.62 7.82 -5.66
CA ALA A 116 0.24 9.24 -5.71
C ALA A 116 -0.54 9.63 -6.99
N ASP A 117 -1.38 8.73 -7.50
CA ASP A 117 -2.27 9.08 -8.61
C ASP A 117 -3.34 10.09 -8.11
N PRO A 118 -3.43 11.28 -8.72
CA PRO A 118 -4.41 12.29 -8.31
C PRO A 118 -5.87 11.84 -8.54
N ALA A 119 -6.11 10.85 -9.38
CA ALA A 119 -7.43 10.27 -9.64
C ALA A 119 -7.74 9.05 -8.75
N ALA A 120 -6.85 8.69 -7.81
CA ALA A 120 -7.11 7.59 -6.87
C ALA A 120 -8.19 7.97 -5.84
N ASP A 121 -8.94 6.98 -5.37
CA ASP A 121 -10.04 7.17 -4.41
C ASP A 121 -9.55 7.56 -3.02
N TRP A 122 -8.43 6.98 -2.56
CA TRP A 122 -7.95 7.14 -1.20
C TRP A 122 -7.60 8.57 -0.77
N PRO A 123 -6.97 9.44 -1.57
CA PRO A 123 -6.59 10.78 -1.12
C PRO A 123 -7.79 11.58 -0.59
N ALA A 124 -8.91 11.56 -1.31
CA ALA A 124 -10.12 12.28 -0.89
C ALA A 124 -10.73 11.69 0.38
N VAL A 125 -10.77 10.35 0.49
CA VAL A 125 -11.33 9.64 1.65
C VAL A 125 -10.47 9.88 2.90
N LEU A 126 -9.15 9.80 2.79
CA LEU A 126 -8.23 10.01 3.91
C LEU A 126 -8.27 11.45 4.41
N LEU A 127 -8.35 12.43 3.51
CA LEU A 127 -8.56 13.84 3.88
C LEU A 127 -9.88 14.04 4.61
N ALA A 128 -10.97 13.43 4.14
CA ALA A 128 -12.27 13.53 4.78
C ALA A 128 -12.33 12.84 6.16
N CYS A 129 -11.49 11.84 6.39
CA CYS A 129 -11.34 11.15 7.68
C CYS A 129 -10.31 11.82 8.60
N ASP A 130 -9.72 12.95 8.23
CA ASP A 130 -8.62 13.62 8.96
C ASP A 130 -7.49 12.65 9.31
N ALA A 131 -7.11 11.82 8.35
CA ALA A 131 -6.15 10.75 8.55
C ALA A 131 -4.71 11.24 8.45
N ASN A 132 -3.85 10.75 9.35
CA ASN A 132 -2.41 10.93 9.30
C ASN A 132 -1.75 9.77 8.56
N VAL A 133 -0.80 10.06 7.68
CA VAL A 133 -0.02 9.05 6.95
C VAL A 133 1.38 8.95 7.55
N VAL A 134 1.64 7.85 8.25
CA VAL A 134 2.96 7.58 8.84
C VAL A 134 3.88 6.92 7.82
N ILE A 135 5.00 7.56 7.53
CA ILE A 135 6.02 7.06 6.60
C ILE A 135 7.28 6.71 7.40
N GLN A 136 7.81 5.51 7.16
CA GLN A 136 9.06 5.05 7.79
C GLN A 136 10.15 4.88 6.73
N GLY A 137 11.30 5.51 6.96
CA GLY A 137 12.49 5.43 6.11
C GLY A 137 13.76 5.22 6.92
N LYS A 138 14.92 5.35 6.27
CA LYS A 138 16.25 5.21 6.91
C LYS A 138 16.46 6.21 8.05
N ASP A 139 15.91 7.40 7.92
CA ASP A 139 16.05 8.50 8.88
C ASP A 139 14.98 8.49 9.98
N GLY A 140 14.16 7.45 10.05
CA GLY A 140 13.10 7.28 11.05
C GLY A 140 11.69 7.43 10.50
N LYS A 141 10.74 7.72 11.39
CA LYS A 141 9.32 7.92 11.08
C LYS A 141 9.00 9.39 10.92
N ARG A 142 8.08 9.69 10.00
CA ARG A 142 7.46 11.03 9.82
C ARG A 142 5.97 10.90 9.53
N GLU A 143 5.19 11.94 9.82
CA GLU A 143 3.77 12.10 9.54
C GLU A 143 3.55 13.26 8.56
#